data_ff39906688939a3db967ac2611f6902d
#
_entry.id   ff39906688939a3db967ac2611f6902d
#
_cell.length_a   1.000
_cell.length_b   1.000
_cell.length_c   1.000
_cell.angle_alpha   90.00
_cell.angle_beta   90.00
_cell.angle_gamma   90.00
#
_symmetry.space_group_name_H-M   'P 1'
#
loop_
_entity.id
_entity.type
_entity.pdbx_description
1 polymer ?
#
loop_
_entity_poly.entity_id
_entity_poly.type
_entity_poly.pdbx_seq_one_letter_code
_entity_poly.pdbx_strand_id
1 'polypeptide(L)'
;MKRLIMTAGLVLSFGCQLFASDRTALARVTVYWPGEGSGKSAAWNGAQLRENHCAVDPKKIPYGSKVTFDDGECMAVDTGPDVVKRKAARSCAQTTAERNAIVIDRFFHTKEKALAWERAHPHFMMVRVLTAEAKQGIE
;
A
#
# COMPACT_ATOMS: atom_id res chain seq x y z
N MET A 1 26.29 54.16 25.87
CA MET A 1 25.07 53.52 25.40
C MET A 1 25.44 52.28 24.60
N LYS A 2 25.24 51.11 25.19
CA LYS A 2 25.54 49.83 24.52
C LYS A 2 24.27 49.33 23.81
N ARG A 3 24.31 49.27 22.47
CA ARG A 3 23.21 48.71 21.67
C ARG A 3 23.35 47.18 21.67
N LEU A 4 22.36 46.53 22.22
CA LEU A 4 22.22 45.07 22.21
C LEU A 4 21.58 44.69 20.87
N ILE A 5 22.33 44.01 20.01
CA ILE A 5 21.80 43.43 18.76
C ILE A 5 21.30 42.04 19.09
N MET A 6 19.97 41.87 19.11
CA MET A 6 19.33 40.57 19.17
C MET A 6 19.29 39.98 17.76
N THR A 7 20.13 39.00 17.50
CA THR A 7 20.02 38.15 16.32
C THR A 7 18.98 37.05 16.59
N ALA A 8 17.81 37.20 15.97
CA ALA A 8 16.81 36.15 15.94
C ALA A 8 17.28 35.04 14.99
N GLY A 9 17.71 33.93 15.55
CA GLY A 9 18.02 32.71 14.79
C GLY A 9 16.74 32.04 14.32
N LEU A 10 16.49 32.06 13.01
CA LEU A 10 15.41 31.31 12.38
C LEU A 10 15.83 29.84 12.33
N VAL A 11 15.28 29.00 13.24
CA VAL A 11 15.44 27.55 13.19
C VAL A 11 14.47 27.02 12.15
N LEU A 12 14.97 26.73 10.94
CA LEU A 12 14.22 25.96 9.95
C LEU A 12 14.20 24.49 10.42
N SER A 13 13.09 24.09 11.03
CA SER A 13 12.80 22.67 11.26
C SER A 13 12.47 22.00 9.93
N PHE A 14 13.48 21.40 9.29
CA PHE A 14 13.24 20.41 8.24
C PHE A 14 12.60 19.20 8.90
N GLY A 15 11.30 19.05 8.75
CA GLY A 15 10.58 17.85 9.10
C GLY A 15 11.07 16.70 8.23
N CYS A 16 12.03 15.94 8.73
CA CYS A 16 12.43 14.68 8.10
C CYS A 16 11.25 13.71 8.25
N GLN A 17 10.53 13.45 7.17
CA GLN A 17 9.57 12.34 7.14
C GLN A 17 10.38 11.05 7.13
N LEU A 18 10.54 10.47 8.31
CA LEU A 18 11.18 9.18 8.48
C LEU A 18 10.20 8.11 7.99
N PHE A 19 10.51 7.51 6.84
CA PHE A 19 9.86 6.27 6.43
C PHE A 19 10.46 5.13 7.26
N ALA A 20 9.61 4.32 7.90
CA ALA A 20 10.06 3.25 8.79
C ALA A 20 10.79 2.12 8.05
N SER A 21 10.43 1.84 6.80
CA SER A 21 11.18 0.93 5.93
C SER A 21 10.85 1.15 4.46
N ASP A 22 11.83 0.80 3.62
CA ASP A 22 11.74 0.75 2.17
C ASP A 22 12.25 -0.62 1.74
N ARG A 23 11.39 -1.44 1.16
CA ARG A 23 11.73 -2.80 0.74
C ARG A 23 11.07 -3.17 -0.57
N THR A 24 11.69 -4.10 -1.30
CA THR A 24 11.06 -4.80 -2.42
C THR A 24 10.53 -6.16 -1.95
N ALA A 25 9.43 -6.59 -2.55
CA ALA A 25 8.84 -7.89 -2.28
C ALA A 25 8.22 -8.47 -3.55
N LEU A 26 8.24 -9.80 -3.67
CA LEU A 26 7.47 -10.49 -4.68
C LEU A 26 5.98 -10.49 -4.25
N ALA A 27 5.12 -10.02 -5.11
CA ALA A 27 3.69 -9.95 -4.88
C ALA A 27 2.90 -10.68 -5.96
N ARG A 28 1.86 -11.40 -5.54
CA ARG A 28 0.74 -11.77 -6.40
C ARG A 28 -0.23 -10.60 -6.40
N VAL A 29 -0.39 -9.95 -7.52
CA VAL A 29 -1.29 -8.81 -7.64
C VAL A 29 -2.60 -9.26 -8.27
N THR A 30 -3.68 -9.02 -7.56
CA THR A 30 -5.05 -9.25 -7.99
C THR A 30 -5.78 -7.91 -8.15
N VAL A 31 -7.00 -7.94 -8.64
CA VAL A 31 -7.80 -6.75 -8.88
C VAL A 31 -9.20 -6.92 -8.31
N TYR A 32 -9.81 -5.83 -7.85
CA TYR A 32 -11.21 -5.80 -7.45
C TYR A 32 -11.87 -4.47 -7.83
N TRP A 33 -13.21 -4.44 -7.81
CA TRP A 33 -14.03 -3.30 -8.25
C TRP A 33 -15.31 -3.21 -7.43
N PRO A 34 -16.06 -2.11 -7.49
CA PRO A 34 -17.34 -1.97 -6.80
C PRO A 34 -18.34 -3.05 -7.23
N GLY A 35 -19.00 -3.68 -6.26
CA GLY A 35 -19.97 -4.75 -6.49
C GLY A 35 -19.41 -6.16 -6.45
N GLU A 36 -18.10 -6.32 -6.41
CA GLU A 36 -17.42 -7.59 -6.15
C GLU A 36 -17.10 -7.70 -4.65
N GLY A 37 -18.06 -8.05 -3.85
CA GLY A 37 -17.88 -8.17 -2.40
C GLY A 37 -18.47 -7.01 -1.60
N SER A 38 -18.19 -6.97 -0.32
CA SER A 38 -19.03 -6.31 0.69
C SER A 38 -18.69 -4.85 0.99
N GLY A 39 -17.79 -4.18 0.25
CA GLY A 39 -17.37 -2.87 0.72
C GLY A 39 -17.08 -1.85 -0.37
N LYS A 40 -17.62 -0.64 -0.18
CA LYS A 40 -17.23 0.57 -0.92
C LYS A 40 -16.25 1.43 -0.13
N SER A 41 -15.96 1.05 1.12
CA SER A 41 -15.17 1.83 2.06
C SER A 41 -13.92 1.08 2.47
N ALA A 42 -12.81 1.81 2.60
CA ALA A 42 -11.54 1.29 3.07
C ALA A 42 -11.64 0.83 4.54
N ALA A 43 -11.08 -0.33 4.85
CA ALA A 43 -11.11 -0.90 6.20
C ALA A 43 -10.34 -0.05 7.22
N TRP A 44 -9.28 0.63 6.79
CA TRP A 44 -8.43 1.42 7.68
C TRP A 44 -9.12 2.68 8.23
N ASN A 45 -9.72 3.48 7.35
CA ASN A 45 -10.20 4.83 7.70
C ASN A 45 -11.63 5.12 7.24
N GLY A 46 -12.33 4.12 6.68
CA GLY A 46 -13.68 4.28 6.15
C GLY A 46 -13.80 5.17 4.91
N ALA A 47 -12.68 5.59 4.32
CA ALA A 47 -12.68 6.40 3.11
C ALA A 47 -13.25 5.62 1.93
N GLN A 48 -13.86 6.33 0.98
CA GLN A 48 -14.31 5.73 -0.27
C GLN A 48 -13.11 5.18 -1.07
N LEU A 49 -13.21 3.93 -1.54
CA LEU A 49 -12.17 3.31 -2.33
C LEU A 49 -11.97 4.01 -3.68
N ARG A 50 -10.70 4.10 -4.11
CA ARG A 50 -10.27 4.76 -5.34
C ARG A 50 -9.20 3.92 -6.04
N GLU A 51 -8.92 4.20 -7.32
CA GLU A 51 -7.94 3.46 -8.14
C GLU A 51 -6.49 3.52 -7.62
N ASN A 52 -6.17 4.45 -6.75
CA ASN A 52 -4.88 4.51 -6.05
C ASN A 52 -4.92 3.85 -4.67
N HIS A 53 -5.87 2.98 -4.42
CA HIS A 53 -6.02 2.20 -3.19
C HIS A 53 -5.79 0.72 -3.45
N CYS A 54 -5.34 0.01 -2.42
CA CYS A 54 -5.25 -1.44 -2.46
C CYS A 54 -5.59 -2.08 -1.11
N ALA A 55 -5.96 -3.35 -1.18
CA ALA A 55 -6.15 -4.23 -0.04
C ALA A 55 -4.88 -5.06 0.19
N VAL A 56 -4.48 -5.19 1.44
CA VAL A 56 -3.27 -5.87 1.88
C VAL A 56 -3.53 -6.67 3.16
N ASP A 57 -2.57 -7.49 3.55
CA ASP A 57 -2.48 -7.98 4.93
C ASP A 57 -1.81 -6.90 5.80
N PRO A 58 -2.53 -6.25 6.72
CA PRO A 58 -1.99 -5.14 7.50
C PRO A 58 -0.89 -5.56 8.48
N LYS A 59 -0.72 -6.86 8.74
CA LYS A 59 0.41 -7.38 9.52
C LYS A 59 1.70 -7.39 8.71
N LYS A 60 1.62 -7.40 7.38
CA LYS A 60 2.78 -7.43 6.46
C LYS A 60 3.04 -6.08 5.82
N ILE A 61 1.99 -5.37 5.48
CA ILE A 61 2.02 -4.02 4.91
C ILE A 61 1.09 -3.15 5.76
N PRO A 62 1.62 -2.34 6.67
CA PRO A 62 0.78 -1.47 7.51
C PRO A 62 -0.10 -0.55 6.67
N TYR A 63 -1.31 -0.27 7.15
CA TYR A 63 -2.17 0.72 6.52
C TYR A 63 -1.48 2.09 6.43
N GLY A 64 -1.71 2.79 5.32
CA GLY A 64 -1.04 4.04 4.99
C GLY A 64 0.29 3.86 4.27
N SER A 65 0.79 2.63 4.13
CA SER A 65 1.97 2.33 3.33
C SER A 65 1.70 2.56 1.85
N LYS A 66 2.74 2.96 1.12
CA LYS A 66 2.71 3.12 -0.32
C LYS A 66 3.31 1.88 -0.99
N VAL A 67 2.60 1.34 -1.98
CA VAL A 67 3.06 0.24 -2.82
C VAL A 67 3.26 0.76 -4.22
N THR A 68 4.48 0.63 -4.76
CA THR A 68 4.84 1.07 -6.11
C THR A 68 4.95 -0.14 -7.02
N PHE A 69 4.26 -0.05 -8.15
CA PHE A 69 4.28 -0.98 -9.27
C PHE A 69 5.00 -0.32 -10.45
N ASP A 70 5.25 -1.05 -11.53
CA ASP A 70 5.87 -0.50 -12.74
C ASP A 70 5.02 0.60 -13.40
N ASP A 71 3.70 0.52 -13.28
CA ASP A 71 2.74 1.42 -13.91
C ASP A 71 2.11 2.47 -12.98
N GLY A 72 2.51 2.52 -11.72
CA GLY A 72 1.96 3.47 -10.76
C GLY A 72 2.11 3.05 -9.31
N GLU A 73 1.32 3.65 -8.45
CA GLU A 73 1.37 3.39 -7.01
C GLU A 73 -0.03 3.33 -6.39
N CYS A 74 -0.13 2.60 -5.27
CA CYS A 74 -1.34 2.50 -4.47
C CYS A 74 -1.02 2.73 -2.99
N MET A 75 -2.01 3.24 -2.25
CA MET A 75 -1.97 3.29 -0.80
C MET A 75 -2.69 2.08 -0.21
N ALA A 76 -2.07 1.42 0.75
CA ALA A 76 -2.66 0.32 1.50
C ALA A 76 -3.71 0.85 2.47
N VAL A 77 -4.99 0.62 2.19
CA VAL A 77 -6.12 1.16 2.99
C VAL A 77 -7.18 0.12 3.32
N ASP A 78 -7.12 -1.03 2.67
CA ASP A 78 -8.16 -2.05 2.76
C ASP A 78 -7.56 -3.44 3.04
N THR A 79 -8.40 -4.39 3.38
CA THR A 79 -8.02 -5.78 3.63
C THR A 79 -9.15 -6.72 3.25
N GLY A 80 -8.84 -8.01 3.23
CA GLY A 80 -9.83 -9.06 3.03
C GLY A 80 -9.26 -10.43 3.40
N PRO A 81 -10.13 -11.41 3.71
CA PRO A 81 -9.69 -12.73 4.16
C PRO A 81 -8.85 -13.49 3.13
N ASP A 82 -9.15 -13.35 1.85
CA ASP A 82 -8.40 -14.03 0.78
C ASP A 82 -7.01 -13.41 0.58
N VAL A 83 -6.88 -12.10 0.80
CA VAL A 83 -5.60 -11.38 0.79
C VAL A 83 -4.73 -11.81 1.98
N VAL A 84 -5.29 -11.82 3.18
CA VAL A 84 -4.58 -12.22 4.40
C VAL A 84 -4.14 -13.68 4.32
N LYS A 85 -4.99 -14.58 3.82
CA LYS A 85 -4.68 -16.01 3.63
C LYS A 85 -3.80 -16.28 2.41
N ARG A 86 -3.51 -15.28 1.60
CA ARG A 86 -2.72 -15.38 0.37
C ARG A 86 -3.27 -16.42 -0.61
N LYS A 87 -4.59 -16.51 -0.73
CA LYS A 87 -5.27 -17.54 -1.53
C LYS A 87 -4.82 -17.53 -2.99
N ALA A 88 -4.76 -16.34 -3.62
CA ALA A 88 -4.36 -16.19 -5.02
C ALA A 88 -2.90 -16.61 -5.26
N ALA A 89 -1.97 -16.29 -4.36
CA ALA A 89 -0.59 -16.73 -4.46
C ALA A 89 -0.47 -18.25 -4.37
N ARG A 90 -1.12 -18.87 -3.39
CA ARG A 90 -1.05 -20.31 -3.16
C ARG A 90 -1.70 -21.13 -4.29
N SER A 91 -2.75 -20.61 -4.92
CA SER A 91 -3.51 -21.35 -5.94
C SER A 91 -2.85 -21.35 -7.33
N CYS A 92 -2.01 -20.36 -7.66
CA CYS A 92 -1.40 -20.27 -8.98
C CYS A 92 0.14 -20.28 -8.98
N ALA A 93 0.78 -20.46 -7.81
CA ALA A 93 2.22 -20.50 -7.69
C ALA A 93 2.84 -21.70 -8.40
N GLN A 94 3.89 -21.47 -9.16
CA GLN A 94 4.73 -22.49 -9.80
C GLN A 94 6.05 -22.70 -9.05
N THR A 95 6.45 -21.76 -8.21
CA THR A 95 7.68 -21.80 -7.42
C THR A 95 7.39 -21.61 -5.93
N THR A 96 8.37 -21.96 -5.08
CA THR A 96 8.27 -21.70 -3.63
C THR A 96 8.22 -20.20 -3.33
N ALA A 97 8.97 -19.39 -4.07
CA ALA A 97 8.96 -17.94 -3.92
C ALA A 97 7.56 -17.36 -4.22
N GLU A 98 6.92 -17.78 -5.29
CA GLU A 98 5.56 -17.38 -5.64
C GLU A 98 4.53 -17.85 -4.60
N ARG A 99 4.67 -19.05 -4.08
CA ARG A 99 3.80 -19.59 -3.02
C ARG A 99 3.87 -18.76 -1.74
N ASN A 100 5.04 -18.20 -1.45
CA ASN A 100 5.29 -17.36 -0.28
C ASN A 100 5.10 -15.86 -0.56
N ALA A 101 4.78 -15.48 -1.79
CA ALA A 101 4.55 -14.09 -2.16
C ALA A 101 3.40 -13.47 -1.35
N ILE A 102 3.53 -12.18 -1.07
CA ILE A 102 2.42 -11.41 -0.51
C ILE A 102 1.33 -11.25 -1.57
N VAL A 103 0.08 -11.06 -1.14
CA VAL A 103 -1.03 -10.73 -2.04
C VAL A 103 -1.40 -9.28 -1.86
N ILE A 104 -1.53 -8.57 -2.96
CA ILE A 104 -2.00 -7.18 -3.02
C ILE A 104 -3.14 -7.14 -4.01
N ASP A 105 -4.28 -6.60 -3.57
CA ASP A 105 -5.49 -6.50 -4.37
C ASP A 105 -5.72 -5.05 -4.74
N ARG A 106 -5.56 -4.69 -6.03
CA ARG A 106 -5.70 -3.32 -6.53
C ARG A 106 -7.15 -3.01 -6.82
N PHE A 107 -7.63 -1.87 -6.33
CA PHE A 107 -8.96 -1.37 -6.62
C PHE A 107 -9.01 -0.62 -7.96
N PHE A 108 -10.04 -0.91 -8.75
CA PHE A 108 -10.39 -0.19 -9.98
C PHE A 108 -11.86 0.25 -9.92
N HIS A 109 -12.18 1.38 -10.52
CA HIS A 109 -13.55 1.89 -10.51
C HIS A 109 -14.53 1.02 -11.31
N THR A 110 -14.03 0.30 -12.33
CA THR A 110 -14.87 -0.56 -13.17
C THR A 110 -14.25 -1.94 -13.35
N LYS A 111 -15.10 -2.93 -13.57
CA LYS A 111 -14.70 -4.30 -13.90
C LYS A 111 -13.85 -4.35 -15.15
N GLU A 112 -14.23 -3.60 -16.19
CA GLU A 112 -13.54 -3.56 -17.47
C GLU A 112 -12.10 -3.10 -17.32
N LYS A 113 -11.84 -2.04 -16.55
CA LYS A 113 -10.50 -1.54 -16.26
C LYS A 113 -9.69 -2.55 -15.45
N ALA A 114 -10.30 -3.15 -14.43
CA ALA A 114 -9.66 -4.16 -13.59
C ALA A 114 -9.18 -5.36 -14.43
N LEU A 115 -10.06 -5.93 -15.22
CA LEU A 115 -9.74 -7.09 -16.07
C LEU A 115 -8.77 -6.76 -17.20
N ALA A 116 -8.82 -5.54 -17.76
CA ALA A 116 -7.87 -5.07 -18.76
C ALA A 116 -6.47 -4.97 -18.16
N TRP A 117 -6.35 -4.42 -16.96
CA TRP A 117 -5.07 -4.35 -16.24
C TRP A 117 -4.51 -5.75 -15.95
N GLU A 118 -5.34 -6.64 -15.42
CA GLU A 118 -4.94 -8.01 -15.07
C GLU A 118 -4.42 -8.78 -16.29
N ARG A 119 -5.07 -8.65 -17.45
CA ARG A 119 -4.62 -9.30 -18.70
C ARG A 119 -3.32 -8.71 -19.24
N ALA A 120 -3.03 -7.46 -18.97
CA ALA A 120 -1.84 -6.76 -19.47
C ALA A 120 -0.58 -6.96 -18.60
N HIS A 121 -0.72 -7.54 -17.41
CA HIS A 121 0.36 -7.66 -16.45
C HIS A 121 0.56 -9.10 -15.98
N PRO A 122 1.79 -9.48 -15.59
CA PRO A 122 2.04 -10.81 -15.01
C PRO A 122 1.35 -10.93 -13.66
N HIS A 123 1.00 -12.15 -13.28
CA HIS A 123 0.36 -12.43 -12.00
C HIS A 123 1.27 -12.14 -10.81
N PHE A 124 2.55 -12.42 -10.93
CA PHE A 124 3.57 -12.13 -9.93
C PHE A 124 4.51 -11.05 -10.43
N MET A 125 4.80 -10.09 -9.58
CA MET A 125 5.72 -9.01 -9.90
C MET A 125 6.44 -8.51 -8.65
N MET A 126 7.60 -7.91 -8.83
CA MET A 126 8.28 -7.20 -7.77
C MET A 126 7.60 -5.86 -7.53
N VAL A 127 7.34 -5.57 -6.28
CA VAL A 127 6.79 -4.28 -5.84
C VAL A 127 7.70 -3.65 -4.81
N ARG A 128 7.71 -2.33 -4.75
CA ARG A 128 8.38 -1.57 -3.70
C ARG A 128 7.37 -1.14 -2.66
N VAL A 129 7.66 -1.42 -1.41
CA VAL A 129 6.80 -1.06 -0.28
C VAL A 129 7.51 -0.04 0.60
N LEU A 130 6.92 1.15 0.69
CA LEU A 130 7.31 2.20 1.61
C LEU A 130 6.35 2.16 2.80
N THR A 131 6.81 1.65 3.93
CA THR A 131 5.95 1.54 5.11
C THR A 131 5.83 2.89 5.81
N ALA A 132 4.59 3.24 6.19
CA ALA A 132 4.37 4.35 7.09
C ALA A 132 4.95 4.01 8.48
N GLU A 133 5.54 4.99 9.19
CA GLU A 133 5.86 4.81 10.59
C GLU A 133 4.59 4.54 11.39
N ALA A 134 4.62 3.51 12.21
CA ALA A 134 3.61 3.36 13.25
C ALA A 134 3.70 4.61 14.14
N LYS A 135 2.64 5.41 14.20
CA LYS A 135 2.54 6.44 15.23
C LYS A 135 2.62 5.72 16.57
N GLN A 136 3.76 5.78 17.23
CA GLN A 136 3.84 5.40 18.63
C GLN A 136 2.89 6.34 19.36
N GLY A 137 1.80 5.77 19.86
CA GLY A 137 0.90 6.49 20.73
C GLY A 137 1.73 6.98 21.92
N ILE A 138 1.84 8.28 22.06
CA ILE A 138 2.27 8.90 23.29
C ILE A 138 1.06 8.73 24.22
N GLU A 139 1.14 7.77 25.14
CA GLU A 139 0.28 7.72 26.33
C GLU A 139 0.67 8.85 27.27
#